data_78284c3adc091f97fe29595675332e08
#
_entry.id   78284c3adc091f97fe29595675332e08
#
_cell.length_a   1.000
_cell.length_b   1.000
_cell.length_c   1.000
_cell.angle_alpha   90.00
_cell.angle_beta   90.00
_cell.angle_gamma   90.00
#
_symmetry.space_group_name_H-M   'P 1'
#
loop_
_entity.id
_entity.type
_entity.pdbx_description
1 polymer ?
#
loop_
_entity_poly.entity_id
_entity_poly.type
_entity_poly.pdbx_seq_one_letter_code
_entity_poly.pdbx_strand_id
1 'polypeptide(L)'
;MEMFGNIPTNIENGLICPSDLSWFVVFEFTDDGYVNDDEKDSLDADAILKDLKAGNAAGNERRKEMGLETLTLLGWAVPPNYNPQTNNLEWATKLQGEDGGVTINFFTKLLGRYGIMNATLVCNPDALDAILPDYQNLLTTYEYNSGNRYSEFKEGDKIAKYGLTGLIAGGALFAAAKTGLLGKFLKPILIGLAVVGAGIAKFFKKVTGKA
;
A
#
# COMPACT_ATOMS: atom_id res chain seq x y z
N MET A 1 -1.00 13.79 6.66
CA MET A 1 -0.48 13.39 5.31
C MET A 1 0.41 14.47 4.72
N GLU A 2 0.00 15.72 4.64
CA GLU A 2 0.83 16.83 4.11
C GLU A 2 2.19 16.99 4.81
N MET A 3 2.25 16.79 6.12
CA MET A 3 3.50 16.80 6.89
C MET A 3 4.54 15.77 6.40
N PHE A 4 4.08 14.69 5.76
CA PHE A 4 4.94 13.65 5.18
C PHE A 4 5.15 13.84 3.66
N GLY A 5 4.79 15.01 3.10
CA GLY A 5 4.91 15.31 1.67
C GLY A 5 3.90 14.55 0.80
N ASN A 6 2.78 14.15 1.39
CA ASN A 6 1.73 13.39 0.73
C ASN A 6 0.50 14.27 0.48
N ILE A 7 -0.19 14.01 -0.63
CA ILE A 7 -1.47 14.64 -0.93
C ILE A 7 -2.56 13.85 -0.20
N PRO A 8 -3.39 14.50 0.65
CA PRO A 8 -4.51 13.82 1.30
C PRO A 8 -5.47 13.24 0.25
N THR A 9 -5.88 11.99 0.45
CA THR A 9 -6.82 11.28 -0.44
C THR A 9 -8.25 11.29 0.08
N ASN A 10 -8.45 11.70 1.35
CA ASN A 10 -9.73 11.69 2.09
C ASN A 10 -10.29 10.26 2.33
N ILE A 11 -9.46 9.23 2.22
CA ILE A 11 -9.79 7.85 2.58
C ILE A 11 -9.01 7.38 3.82
N GLU A 12 -8.16 8.25 4.36
CA GLU A 12 -7.39 7.99 5.56
C GLU A 12 -8.32 7.92 6.79
N ASN A 13 -8.29 6.78 7.49
CA ASN A 13 -9.06 6.52 8.71
C ASN A 13 -8.26 6.78 9.98
N GLY A 14 -6.94 6.69 9.92
CA GLY A 14 -6.08 6.91 11.07
C GLY A 14 -4.60 6.80 10.77
N LEU A 15 -3.80 7.31 11.71
CA LEU A 15 -2.36 7.20 11.72
C LEU A 15 -1.90 6.85 13.12
N ILE A 16 -1.00 5.87 13.21
CA ILE A 16 -0.35 5.46 14.45
C ILE A 16 1.15 5.61 14.26
N CYS A 17 1.82 6.23 15.23
CA CYS A 17 3.27 6.41 15.22
C CYS A 17 3.79 6.53 16.65
N PRO A 18 5.07 6.23 16.92
CA PRO A 18 5.72 6.59 18.18
C PRO A 18 5.93 8.11 18.26
N SER A 19 6.24 8.62 19.45
CA SER A 19 6.41 10.06 19.68
C SER A 19 7.60 10.67 18.93
N ASP A 20 8.61 9.87 18.63
CA ASP A 20 9.80 10.27 17.87
C ASP A 20 9.59 10.17 16.34
N LEU A 21 8.43 9.71 15.91
CA LEU A 21 8.06 9.53 14.50
C LEU A 21 9.06 8.67 13.71
N SER A 22 9.77 7.74 14.36
CA SER A 22 10.76 6.87 13.73
C SER A 22 10.14 5.88 12.73
N TRP A 23 8.85 5.62 12.85
CA TRP A 23 8.02 4.90 11.89
C TRP A 23 6.55 5.35 12.03
N PHE A 24 5.72 4.98 11.10
CA PHE A 24 4.27 5.19 11.23
C PHE A 24 3.46 4.18 10.42
N VAL A 25 2.21 3.99 10.82
CA VAL A 25 1.22 3.18 10.10
C VAL A 25 0.06 4.07 9.71
N VAL A 26 -0.30 4.06 8.43
CA VAL A 26 -1.51 4.72 7.91
C VAL A 26 -2.57 3.65 7.67
N PHE A 27 -3.78 3.92 8.13
CA PHE A 27 -4.96 3.10 7.89
C PHE A 27 -5.90 3.80 6.91
N GLU A 28 -6.29 3.07 5.85
CA GLU A 28 -7.16 3.59 4.79
C GLU A 28 -8.18 2.51 4.42
N PHE A 29 -9.46 2.85 4.38
CA PHE A 29 -10.48 1.91 3.95
C PHE A 29 -10.90 2.17 2.50
N THR A 30 -10.95 1.10 1.70
CA THR A 30 -11.46 1.14 0.32
C THR A 30 -12.68 0.22 0.18
N ASP A 31 -13.77 0.78 -0.31
CA ASP A 31 -15.05 0.13 -0.57
C ASP A 31 -15.04 -0.56 -1.95
N ASP A 32 -14.04 -1.39 -2.23
CA ASP A 32 -13.91 -2.05 -3.53
C ASP A 32 -14.86 -3.25 -3.69
N GLY A 33 -15.38 -3.77 -2.59
CA GLY A 33 -16.15 -4.99 -2.49
C GLY A 33 -15.29 -6.17 -2.04
N TYR A 34 -15.87 -7.37 -2.10
CA TYR A 34 -15.21 -8.62 -1.77
C TYR A 34 -14.11 -8.95 -2.77
N VAL A 35 -12.88 -9.10 -2.31
CA VAL A 35 -11.75 -9.52 -3.16
C VAL A 35 -11.63 -11.03 -3.10
N ASN A 36 -11.79 -11.70 -4.25
CA ASN A 36 -11.65 -13.16 -4.34
C ASN A 36 -10.17 -13.56 -4.14
N ASP A 37 -9.93 -14.60 -3.35
CA ASP A 37 -8.60 -15.11 -3.00
C ASP A 37 -8.21 -16.38 -3.78
N ASP A 38 -8.87 -16.67 -4.90
CA ASP A 38 -8.59 -17.86 -5.76
C ASP A 38 -7.12 -17.91 -6.23
N GLU A 39 -6.45 -16.75 -6.30
CA GLU A 39 -5.05 -16.62 -6.74
C GLU A 39 -4.03 -16.86 -5.62
N LYS A 40 -4.45 -17.17 -4.37
CA LYS A 40 -3.58 -17.22 -3.19
C LYS A 40 -2.36 -18.13 -3.31
N ASP A 41 -2.49 -19.23 -4.01
CA ASP A 41 -1.43 -20.24 -4.20
C ASP A 41 -0.62 -20.02 -5.50
N SER A 42 -0.91 -18.96 -6.26
CA SER A 42 -0.34 -18.72 -7.60
C SER A 42 0.17 -17.28 -7.80
N LEU A 43 0.48 -16.56 -6.73
CA LEU A 43 1.03 -15.21 -6.80
C LEU A 43 2.44 -15.23 -7.42
N ASP A 44 2.59 -14.66 -8.62
CA ASP A 44 3.87 -14.50 -9.30
C ASP A 44 4.51 -13.17 -8.89
N ALA A 45 5.39 -13.23 -7.87
CA ALA A 45 6.04 -12.05 -7.32
C ALA A 45 6.90 -11.30 -8.36
N ASP A 46 7.54 -12.00 -9.31
CA ASP A 46 8.39 -11.37 -10.30
C ASP A 46 7.57 -10.64 -11.37
N ALA A 47 6.50 -11.26 -11.85
CA ALA A 47 5.57 -10.62 -12.78
C ALA A 47 4.91 -9.38 -12.14
N ILE A 48 4.45 -9.51 -10.89
CA ILE A 48 3.86 -8.40 -10.14
C ILE A 48 4.88 -7.26 -9.95
N LEU A 49 6.13 -7.55 -9.59
CA LEU A 49 7.16 -6.54 -9.43
C LEU A 49 7.45 -5.78 -10.72
N LYS A 50 7.45 -6.50 -11.85
CA LYS A 50 7.62 -5.90 -13.17
C LYS A 50 6.51 -4.88 -13.46
N ASP A 51 5.26 -5.25 -13.18
CA ASP A 51 4.10 -4.37 -13.38
C ASP A 51 4.15 -3.16 -12.43
N LEU A 52 4.52 -3.37 -11.16
CA LEU A 52 4.72 -2.29 -10.19
C LEU A 52 5.82 -1.31 -10.63
N LYS A 53 6.95 -1.79 -11.16
CA LYS A 53 8.02 -0.93 -11.68
C LYS A 53 7.56 -0.11 -12.88
N ALA A 54 6.79 -0.71 -13.78
CA ALA A 54 6.21 0.02 -14.92
C ALA A 54 5.21 1.10 -14.45
N GLY A 55 4.36 0.78 -13.46
CA GLY A 55 3.46 1.73 -12.83
C GLY A 55 4.19 2.86 -12.10
N ASN A 56 5.27 2.54 -11.38
CA ASN A 56 6.12 3.53 -10.71
C ASN A 56 6.75 4.51 -11.70
N ALA A 57 7.28 4.02 -12.83
CA ALA A 57 7.83 4.88 -13.87
C ALA A 57 6.78 5.88 -14.41
N ALA A 58 5.56 5.38 -14.73
CA ALA A 58 4.46 6.23 -15.16
C ALA A 58 4.01 7.22 -14.08
N GLY A 59 4.00 6.78 -12.82
CA GLY A 59 3.70 7.63 -11.66
C GLY A 59 4.73 8.75 -11.48
N ASN A 60 6.01 8.49 -11.73
CA ASN A 60 7.07 9.48 -11.64
C ASN A 60 6.94 10.61 -12.68
N GLU A 61 6.48 10.32 -13.89
CA GLU A 61 6.17 11.39 -14.85
C GLU A 61 5.10 12.32 -14.30
N ARG A 62 4.07 11.77 -13.68
CA ARG A 62 3.03 12.57 -13.05
C ARG A 62 3.54 13.37 -11.84
N ARG A 63 4.42 12.79 -11.03
CA ARG A 63 5.06 13.49 -9.89
C ARG A 63 5.85 14.70 -10.38
N LYS A 64 6.62 14.55 -11.45
CA LYS A 64 7.38 15.67 -12.08
C LYS A 64 6.44 16.79 -12.53
N GLU A 65 5.33 16.47 -13.21
CA GLU A 65 4.32 17.46 -13.63
C GLU A 65 3.74 18.26 -12.45
N MET A 66 3.68 17.63 -11.25
CA MET A 66 3.18 18.26 -10.02
C MET A 66 4.29 18.95 -9.20
N GLY A 67 5.54 18.95 -9.67
CA GLY A 67 6.67 19.49 -8.92
C GLY A 67 7.07 18.67 -7.69
N LEU A 68 6.70 17.39 -7.65
CA LEU A 68 7.04 16.46 -6.57
C LEU A 68 8.29 15.66 -6.91
N GLU A 69 9.08 15.30 -5.89
CA GLU A 69 10.25 14.42 -6.06
C GLU A 69 9.83 13.05 -6.58
N THR A 70 10.66 12.47 -7.45
CA THR A 70 10.43 11.11 -7.97
C THR A 70 10.88 10.06 -6.96
N LEU A 71 10.31 8.85 -7.10
CA LEU A 71 10.62 7.70 -6.27
C LEU A 71 10.97 6.51 -7.15
N THR A 72 12.08 5.86 -6.87
CA THR A 72 12.50 4.65 -7.59
C THR A 72 12.10 3.40 -6.80
N LEU A 73 11.25 2.55 -7.38
CA LEU A 73 10.95 1.23 -6.82
C LEU A 73 12.14 0.29 -7.08
N LEU A 74 12.92 0.01 -6.03
CA LEU A 74 14.08 -0.87 -6.11
C LEU A 74 13.68 -2.34 -6.25
N GLY A 75 12.69 -2.79 -5.46
CA GLY A 75 12.23 -4.16 -5.44
C GLY A 75 11.48 -4.51 -4.17
N TRP A 76 11.32 -5.80 -3.92
CA TRP A 76 10.74 -6.29 -2.69
C TRP A 76 11.71 -6.13 -1.51
N ALA A 77 11.19 -5.72 -0.37
CA ALA A 77 11.78 -6.00 0.93
C ALA A 77 11.23 -7.34 1.47
N VAL A 78 9.90 -7.56 1.25
CA VAL A 78 9.21 -8.82 1.53
C VAL A 78 8.33 -9.11 0.32
N PRO A 79 8.47 -10.27 -0.36
CA PRO A 79 7.58 -10.64 -1.47
C PRO A 79 6.15 -10.85 -0.99
N PRO A 80 5.15 -10.78 -1.91
CA PRO A 80 3.75 -10.99 -1.57
C PRO A 80 3.49 -12.35 -0.93
N ASN A 81 2.73 -12.34 0.16
CA ASN A 81 2.27 -13.53 0.86
C ASN A 81 0.82 -13.36 1.34
N TYR A 82 -0.01 -14.36 1.12
CA TYR A 82 -1.38 -14.39 1.60
C TYR A 82 -1.53 -15.36 2.77
N ASN A 83 -2.16 -14.91 3.86
CA ASN A 83 -2.46 -15.74 5.01
C ASN A 83 -3.96 -16.10 5.02
N PRO A 84 -4.34 -17.36 4.74
CA PRO A 84 -5.73 -17.76 4.67
C PRO A 84 -6.43 -17.85 6.04
N GLN A 85 -5.70 -17.86 7.15
CA GLN A 85 -6.28 -17.87 8.51
C GLN A 85 -6.79 -16.49 8.91
N THR A 86 -6.08 -15.43 8.50
CA THR A 86 -6.43 -14.04 8.82
C THR A 86 -7.08 -13.30 7.65
N ASN A 87 -7.04 -13.87 6.44
CA ASN A 87 -7.41 -13.24 5.18
C ASN A 87 -6.63 -11.93 4.93
N ASN A 88 -5.35 -11.95 5.30
CA ASN A 88 -4.44 -10.84 5.09
C ASN A 88 -3.52 -11.12 3.90
N LEU A 89 -3.33 -10.12 3.05
CA LEU A 89 -2.33 -10.12 1.98
C LEU A 89 -1.24 -9.11 2.35
N GLU A 90 0.01 -9.57 2.42
CA GLU A 90 1.13 -8.77 2.89
C GLU A 90 2.27 -8.76 1.88
N TRP A 91 2.96 -7.64 1.78
CA TRP A 91 4.22 -7.48 1.05
C TRP A 91 4.92 -6.20 1.49
N ALA A 92 6.22 -6.08 1.17
CA ALA A 92 6.94 -4.84 1.40
C ALA A 92 7.80 -4.45 0.19
N THR A 93 7.83 -3.16 -0.11
CA THR A 93 8.66 -2.59 -1.18
C THR A 93 9.75 -1.69 -0.62
N LYS A 94 10.87 -1.61 -1.37
CA LYS A 94 11.95 -0.63 -1.15
C LYS A 94 11.78 0.49 -2.14
N LEU A 95 11.61 1.72 -1.64
CA LEU A 95 11.54 2.94 -2.44
C LEU A 95 12.74 3.82 -2.15
N GLN A 96 13.36 4.36 -3.19
CA GLN A 96 14.48 5.29 -3.09
C GLN A 96 14.07 6.68 -3.56
N GLY A 97 14.31 7.70 -2.74
CA GLY A 97 14.14 9.09 -3.10
C GLY A 97 15.31 9.62 -3.96
N GLU A 98 15.15 10.83 -4.47
CA GLU A 98 16.19 11.51 -5.28
C GLU A 98 17.45 11.83 -4.47
N ASP A 99 17.34 11.97 -3.16
CA ASP A 99 18.47 12.15 -2.23
C ASP A 99 19.24 10.84 -1.92
N GLY A 100 18.82 9.72 -2.52
CA GLY A 100 19.37 8.39 -2.29
C GLY A 100 18.87 7.67 -1.04
N GLY A 101 18.06 8.32 -0.21
CA GLY A 101 17.43 7.71 0.96
C GLY A 101 16.49 6.58 0.58
N VAL A 102 16.55 5.45 1.31
CA VAL A 102 15.67 4.29 1.06
C VAL A 102 14.65 4.16 2.18
N THR A 103 13.41 3.89 1.79
CA THR A 103 12.28 3.68 2.70
C THR A 103 11.63 2.33 2.41
N ILE A 104 11.19 1.64 3.46
CA ILE A 104 10.33 0.47 3.36
C ILE A 104 8.88 0.90 3.49
N ASN A 105 8.06 0.45 2.55
CA ASN A 105 6.60 0.47 2.67
C ASN A 105 6.13 -0.97 2.82
N PHE A 106 5.70 -1.33 4.01
CA PHE A 106 5.12 -2.64 4.31
C PHE A 106 3.59 -2.52 4.26
N PHE A 107 2.99 -3.24 3.34
CA PHE A 107 1.56 -3.23 3.12
C PHE A 107 0.90 -4.46 3.72
N THR A 108 -0.15 -4.27 4.50
CA THR A 108 -1.08 -5.33 4.90
C THR A 108 -2.48 -4.95 4.42
N LYS A 109 -3.06 -5.82 3.62
CA LYS A 109 -4.45 -5.72 3.18
C LYS A 109 -5.29 -6.67 4.00
N LEU A 110 -6.06 -6.12 4.91
CA LEU A 110 -7.01 -6.83 5.75
C LEU A 110 -8.31 -6.94 4.95
N LEU A 111 -8.61 -8.13 4.40
CA LEU A 111 -9.77 -8.31 3.54
C LEU A 111 -11.05 -8.39 4.37
N GLY A 112 -12.08 -7.68 3.93
CA GLY A 112 -13.41 -7.70 4.51
C GLY A 112 -14.48 -8.07 3.49
N ARG A 113 -15.72 -8.18 3.93
CA ARG A 113 -16.86 -8.53 3.08
C ARG A 113 -17.16 -7.48 2.02
N TYR A 114 -17.03 -6.19 2.37
CA TYR A 114 -17.42 -5.08 1.51
C TYR A 114 -16.26 -4.22 1.02
N GLY A 115 -15.05 -4.51 1.47
CA GLY A 115 -13.87 -3.72 1.12
C GLY A 115 -12.63 -4.16 1.89
N ILE A 116 -11.62 -3.32 1.86
CA ILE A 116 -10.29 -3.63 2.36
C ILE A 116 -9.85 -2.53 3.31
N MET A 117 -9.43 -2.91 4.52
CA MET A 117 -8.64 -2.02 5.36
C MET A 117 -7.17 -2.17 4.97
N ASN A 118 -6.60 -1.11 4.46
CA ASN A 118 -5.20 -1.03 4.10
C ASN A 118 -4.44 -0.50 5.30
N ALA A 119 -3.47 -1.26 5.81
CA ALA A 119 -2.49 -0.80 6.79
C ALA A 119 -1.14 -0.70 6.09
N THR A 120 -0.54 0.50 6.07
CA THR A 120 0.76 0.74 5.45
C THR A 120 1.74 1.21 6.51
N LEU A 121 2.67 0.32 6.91
CA LEU A 121 3.80 0.66 7.76
C LEU A 121 4.90 1.28 6.90
N VAL A 122 5.42 2.40 7.36
CA VAL A 122 6.55 3.09 6.74
C VAL A 122 7.68 3.25 7.73
N CYS A 123 8.88 2.79 7.36
CA CYS A 123 10.06 2.84 8.22
C CYS A 123 11.36 2.84 7.41
N ASN A 124 12.48 3.05 8.10
CA ASN A 124 13.81 2.85 7.53
C ASN A 124 14.11 1.35 7.33
N PRO A 125 14.91 0.96 6.33
CA PRO A 125 15.26 -0.44 6.07
C PRO A 125 15.82 -1.17 7.29
N ASP A 126 16.73 -0.52 8.02
CA ASP A 126 17.43 -1.11 9.16
C ASP A 126 16.53 -1.27 10.41
N ALA A 127 15.36 -0.64 10.40
CA ALA A 127 14.43 -0.67 11.52
C ALA A 127 13.31 -1.72 11.33
N LEU A 128 13.11 -2.25 10.12
CA LEU A 128 11.98 -3.12 9.79
C LEU A 128 11.88 -4.32 10.73
N ASP A 129 12.96 -5.08 10.91
CA ASP A 129 12.95 -6.30 11.71
C ASP A 129 12.62 -6.03 13.19
N ALA A 130 13.03 -4.86 13.70
CA ALA A 130 12.73 -4.47 15.08
C ALA A 130 11.27 -4.00 15.26
N ILE A 131 10.68 -3.36 14.23
CA ILE A 131 9.32 -2.80 14.30
C ILE A 131 8.26 -3.85 13.95
N LEU A 132 8.59 -4.81 13.09
CA LEU A 132 7.62 -5.74 12.54
C LEU A 132 6.83 -6.52 13.61
N PRO A 133 7.40 -6.99 14.73
CA PRO A 133 6.64 -7.64 15.79
C PRO A 133 5.58 -6.72 16.42
N ASP A 134 5.91 -5.46 16.68
CA ASP A 134 4.96 -4.48 17.25
C ASP A 134 3.86 -4.14 16.25
N TYR A 135 4.21 -3.99 14.97
CA TYR A 135 3.24 -3.79 13.90
C TYR A 135 2.29 -4.98 13.77
N GLN A 136 2.81 -6.20 13.75
CA GLN A 136 1.98 -7.41 13.69
C GLN A 136 1.05 -7.52 14.91
N ASN A 137 1.58 -7.23 16.11
CA ASN A 137 0.76 -7.21 17.33
C ASN A 137 -0.35 -6.15 17.25
N LEU A 138 -0.06 -4.96 16.71
CA LEU A 138 -1.06 -3.93 16.47
C LEU A 138 -2.19 -4.46 15.57
N LEU A 139 -1.87 -5.15 14.49
CA LEU A 139 -2.86 -5.69 13.57
C LEU A 139 -3.75 -6.79 14.18
N THR A 140 -3.27 -7.53 15.19
CA THR A 140 -4.11 -8.51 15.90
C THR A 140 -5.26 -7.87 16.67
N THR A 141 -5.17 -6.56 16.96
CA THR A 141 -6.22 -5.80 17.63
C THR A 141 -7.32 -5.31 16.68
N TYR A 142 -7.09 -5.42 15.36
CA TYR A 142 -8.08 -5.03 14.35
C TYR A 142 -9.03 -6.17 14.05
N GLU A 143 -10.31 -5.90 14.09
CA GLU A 143 -11.36 -6.84 13.71
C GLU A 143 -12.49 -6.12 12.98
N TYR A 144 -12.98 -6.72 11.90
CA TYR A 144 -14.22 -6.27 11.28
C TYR A 144 -15.42 -6.56 12.18
N ASN A 145 -16.31 -5.61 12.28
CA ASN A 145 -17.60 -5.83 12.96
C ASN A 145 -18.37 -7.00 12.33
N SER A 146 -19.19 -7.68 13.15
CA SER A 146 -20.09 -8.73 12.68
C SER A 146 -20.93 -8.26 11.49
N GLY A 147 -21.02 -9.07 10.47
CA GLY A 147 -21.65 -8.76 9.17
C GLY A 147 -20.70 -8.20 8.12
N ASN A 148 -19.46 -7.79 8.50
CA ASN A 148 -18.47 -7.19 7.60
C ASN A 148 -17.21 -8.05 7.42
N ARG A 149 -17.12 -9.20 8.10
CA ARG A 149 -15.96 -10.08 8.02
C ARG A 149 -15.87 -10.76 6.66
N TYR A 150 -14.65 -11.06 6.19
CA TYR A 150 -14.41 -11.74 4.92
C TYR A 150 -15.21 -13.06 4.80
N SER A 151 -15.22 -13.87 5.86
CA SER A 151 -15.95 -15.15 5.93
C SER A 151 -17.49 -15.01 5.89
N GLU A 152 -18.03 -13.81 5.99
CA GLU A 152 -19.47 -13.54 6.00
C GLU A 152 -20.00 -13.11 4.61
N PHE A 153 -19.18 -13.27 3.54
CA PHE A 153 -19.60 -13.03 2.17
C PHE A 153 -20.87 -13.82 1.83
N LYS A 154 -21.76 -13.20 1.07
CA LYS A 154 -23.02 -13.80 0.61
C LYS A 154 -23.20 -13.57 -0.87
N GLU A 155 -23.86 -14.50 -1.53
CA GLU A 155 -24.28 -14.32 -2.92
C GLU A 155 -25.09 -13.03 -3.09
N GLY A 156 -24.68 -12.22 -4.10
CA GLY A 156 -25.26 -10.91 -4.34
C GLY A 156 -24.48 -9.73 -3.72
N ASP A 157 -23.48 -9.99 -2.87
CA ASP A 157 -22.58 -8.93 -2.40
C ASP A 157 -21.73 -8.38 -3.57
N LYS A 158 -21.30 -7.14 -3.44
CA LYS A 158 -20.40 -6.50 -4.40
C LYS A 158 -19.05 -7.22 -4.41
N ILE A 159 -18.63 -7.70 -5.59
CA ILE A 159 -17.33 -8.32 -5.78
C ILE A 159 -16.38 -7.29 -6.41
N ALA A 160 -15.14 -7.24 -5.93
CA ALA A 160 -14.10 -6.41 -6.52
C ALA A 160 -13.80 -6.85 -7.98
N LYS A 161 -13.40 -5.90 -8.82
CA LYS A 161 -13.09 -6.15 -10.26
C LYS A 161 -11.72 -6.78 -10.48
N TYR A 162 -11.05 -7.19 -9.42
CA TYR A 162 -9.69 -7.75 -9.41
C TYR A 162 -9.57 -8.76 -8.25
N GLY A 163 -8.62 -9.69 -8.38
CA GLY A 163 -8.19 -10.61 -7.31
C GLY A 163 -6.94 -10.10 -6.59
N LEU A 164 -6.23 -11.01 -5.91
CA LEU A 164 -5.05 -10.66 -5.09
C LEU A 164 -3.92 -10.03 -5.91
N THR A 165 -3.60 -10.57 -7.10
CA THR A 165 -2.60 -9.99 -8.01
C THR A 165 -2.94 -8.55 -8.38
N GLY A 166 -4.18 -8.30 -8.75
CA GLY A 166 -4.66 -6.97 -9.08
C GLY A 166 -4.63 -6.02 -7.88
N LEU A 167 -4.92 -6.51 -6.68
CA LEU A 167 -4.84 -5.73 -5.45
C LEU A 167 -3.42 -5.25 -5.16
N ILE A 168 -2.41 -6.11 -5.33
CA ILE A 168 -0.99 -5.74 -5.19
C ILE A 168 -0.59 -4.73 -6.26
N ALA A 169 -1.02 -4.94 -7.50
CA ALA A 169 -0.68 -4.10 -8.65
C ALA A 169 -1.42 -2.75 -8.69
N GLY A 170 -2.24 -2.44 -7.69
CA GLY A 170 -2.93 -1.15 -7.56
C GLY A 170 -4.45 -1.20 -7.68
N GLY A 171 -5.07 -2.36 -7.50
CA GLY A 171 -6.52 -2.52 -7.38
C GLY A 171 -7.31 -2.02 -8.60
N ALA A 172 -8.16 -1.03 -8.39
CA ALA A 172 -9.02 -0.47 -9.44
C ALA A 172 -8.26 0.07 -10.67
N LEU A 173 -6.99 0.49 -10.50
CA LEU A 173 -6.10 0.91 -11.60
C LEU A 173 -5.74 -0.22 -12.52
N PHE A 174 -5.34 -1.35 -11.94
CA PHE A 174 -4.97 -2.53 -12.69
C PHE A 174 -6.17 -3.03 -13.51
N ALA A 175 -7.36 -3.02 -12.92
CA ALA A 175 -8.59 -3.39 -13.61
C ALA A 175 -8.92 -2.42 -14.77
N ALA A 176 -8.73 -1.12 -14.56
CA ALA A 176 -8.95 -0.10 -15.58
C ALA A 176 -7.93 -0.20 -16.74
N ALA A 177 -6.66 -0.54 -16.43
CA ALA A 177 -5.63 -0.78 -17.43
C ALA A 177 -5.96 -1.94 -18.36
N LYS A 178 -6.35 -3.08 -17.79
CA LYS A 178 -6.75 -4.28 -18.56
C LYS A 178 -7.97 -4.06 -19.46
N THR A 179 -8.87 -3.15 -19.08
CA THR A 179 -10.09 -2.88 -19.84
C THR A 179 -9.95 -1.75 -20.87
N GLY A 180 -8.77 -1.14 -21.02
CA GLY A 180 -8.54 -0.01 -21.93
C GLY A 180 -9.20 1.30 -21.52
N LEU A 181 -9.78 1.37 -20.32
CA LEU A 181 -10.46 2.54 -19.76
C LEU A 181 -9.51 3.58 -19.13
N LEU A 182 -8.20 3.33 -19.20
CA LEU A 182 -7.15 4.16 -18.58
C LEU A 182 -7.24 5.65 -18.88
N GLY A 183 -7.69 6.04 -20.08
CA GLY A 183 -7.73 7.44 -20.48
C GLY A 183 -8.67 8.33 -19.64
N LYS A 184 -9.64 7.73 -18.94
CA LYS A 184 -10.64 8.49 -18.16
C LYS A 184 -10.38 8.48 -16.64
N PHE A 185 -9.63 7.51 -16.13
CA PHE A 185 -9.44 7.30 -14.68
C PHE A 185 -8.01 7.56 -14.18
N LEU A 186 -7.07 7.92 -15.07
CA LEU A 186 -5.66 8.18 -14.71
C LEU A 186 -5.46 9.37 -13.76
N LYS A 187 -6.37 10.33 -13.73
CA LYS A 187 -6.18 11.56 -12.96
C LYS A 187 -6.22 11.40 -11.42
N PRO A 188 -7.13 10.65 -10.80
CA PRO A 188 -7.17 10.59 -9.32
C PRO A 188 -6.33 9.47 -8.70
N ILE A 189 -5.95 8.44 -9.43
CA ILE A 189 -5.55 7.15 -8.87
C ILE A 189 -4.02 6.93 -8.88
N LEU A 190 -3.28 7.53 -9.84
CA LEU A 190 -1.80 7.57 -9.81
C LEU A 190 -1.25 8.39 -8.63
N ILE A 191 -2.09 9.21 -8.02
CA ILE A 191 -1.77 9.98 -6.83
C ILE A 191 -1.62 9.07 -5.61
N GLY A 192 -2.48 8.06 -5.42
CA GLY A 192 -2.49 7.22 -4.23
C GLY A 192 -1.30 6.26 -4.07
N LEU A 193 -0.75 5.71 -5.16
CA LEU A 193 0.39 4.79 -5.11
C LEU A 193 1.75 5.47 -4.94
N ALA A 194 1.84 6.73 -5.36
CA ALA A 194 3.10 7.49 -5.32
C ALA A 194 3.28 8.30 -4.03
N VAL A 195 2.24 8.38 -3.19
CA VAL A 195 2.10 9.42 -2.17
C VAL A 195 2.85 9.12 -0.87
N VAL A 196 3.18 7.86 -0.58
CA VAL A 196 3.72 7.49 0.74
C VAL A 196 5.26 7.63 0.85
N GLY A 197 6.00 7.90 -0.22
CA GLY A 197 7.46 7.75 -0.21
C GLY A 197 8.32 9.01 -0.04
N ALA A 198 7.98 10.14 -0.66
CA ALA A 198 8.95 11.23 -0.84
C ALA A 198 9.13 12.17 0.36
N GLY A 199 8.08 12.39 1.15
CA GLY A 199 8.18 13.26 2.34
C GLY A 199 8.93 12.61 3.50
N ILE A 200 9.03 11.29 3.46
CA ILE A 200 9.50 10.48 4.58
C ILE A 200 11.01 10.52 4.73
N ALA A 201 11.78 10.41 3.64
CA ALA A 201 13.23 10.50 3.70
C ALA A 201 13.69 11.86 4.24
N LYS A 202 13.07 12.96 3.79
CA LYS A 202 13.34 14.31 4.33
C LYS A 202 12.88 14.46 5.78
N PHE A 203 11.77 13.84 6.14
CA PHE A 203 11.23 13.91 7.50
C PHE A 203 12.14 13.15 8.47
N PHE A 204 12.53 11.91 8.17
CA PHE A 204 13.46 11.14 8.98
C PHE A 204 14.83 11.85 9.11
N LYS A 205 15.36 12.39 8.02
CA LYS A 205 16.60 13.18 8.04
C LYS A 205 16.49 14.42 8.94
N LYS A 206 15.32 15.08 8.93
CA LYS A 206 15.07 16.28 9.78
C LYS A 206 14.82 15.92 11.25
N VAL A 207 14.19 14.78 11.54
CA VAL A 207 13.85 14.34 12.91
C VAL A 207 15.03 13.61 13.57
N THR A 208 15.78 12.80 12.84
CA THR A 208 16.90 12.02 13.40
C THR A 208 18.22 12.77 13.45
N GLY A 209 18.29 13.99 12.89
CA GLY A 209 19.50 14.86 12.94
C GLY A 209 20.74 14.26 12.27
N LYS A 210 20.62 13.18 11.50
CA LYS A 210 21.73 12.61 10.73
C LYS A 210 21.79 13.28 9.36
N ALA A 211 22.77 14.21 9.25
CA ALA A 211 23.26 14.72 7.98
C ALA A 211 24.13 13.66 7.30
#